data_a5068d3cba8625e36c6ca35b2423bbc7
#
_entry.id   a5068d3cba8625e36c6ca35b2423bbc7
#
_cell.length_a   1.000
_cell.length_b   1.000
_cell.length_c   1.000
_cell.angle_alpha   90.00
_cell.angle_beta   90.00
_cell.angle_gamma   90.00
#
_symmetry.space_group_name_H-M   'P 1'
#
loop_
_entity.id
_entity.type
_entity.pdbx_description
1 polymer ?
#
loop_
_entity_poly.entity_id
_entity_poly.type
_entity_poly.pdbx_seq_one_letter_code
_entity_poly.pdbx_strand_id
1 'polypeptide(L)'
;MKRLLIIGSTCVDVILRLDHLPTTGEDMHPVQRFAMGGCAFNVAQVPKAYDVDLRFVTPIGDHGVFSDFVRAPLANAGFRGPTTVPDSENGCCYCLVERSGERTFLSVHGVEYSFHAEYMDAFAGERFDYTYICGLEVEEKTGGELVAWLEAHPDIAGTVVYAPGPRGIEVAPARTARILAMHPILHLNEQEAQALAGVSENDEAQPAFPVAAADASVEAFDIRVLSSADSTQSSDMAVTDEAGSLDATSMKSAAFRTAGTAADPVLAAAQALHAKTENMVVVTRGADGVLWISADGSVHTAPSVPSTVVDTIGAGDSHCGAVLTGLTLGWTEDDTMRFANQVASEVVAQEGGAYIRR
;
A
#
# COMPACT_ATOMS: atom_id res chain seq x y z
N MET A 1 -9.23 0.71 -23.34
CA MET A 1 -8.93 1.36 -22.07
C MET A 1 -8.04 0.38 -21.30
N LYS A 2 -6.92 0.83 -20.74
CA LYS A 2 -6.04 -0.03 -19.95
C LYS A 2 -6.76 -0.48 -18.68
N ARG A 3 -6.32 -1.61 -18.13
CA ARG A 3 -6.93 -2.27 -16.97
C ARG A 3 -5.91 -2.52 -15.88
N LEU A 4 -6.33 -2.44 -14.63
CA LEU A 4 -5.50 -2.57 -13.44
C LEU A 4 -5.93 -3.77 -12.60
N LEU A 5 -4.97 -4.60 -12.20
CA LEU A 5 -5.13 -5.60 -11.14
C LEU A 5 -4.36 -5.13 -9.91
N ILE A 6 -5.02 -5.13 -8.77
CA ILE A 6 -4.39 -4.90 -7.47
C ILE A 6 -4.54 -6.16 -6.67
N ILE A 7 -3.41 -6.69 -6.17
CA ILE A 7 -3.37 -7.87 -5.32
C ILE A 7 -2.78 -7.44 -3.98
N GLY A 8 -3.52 -7.63 -2.90
CA GLY A 8 -3.01 -7.31 -1.58
C GLY A 8 -4.07 -7.14 -0.50
N SER A 9 -3.59 -6.82 0.69
CA SER A 9 -4.35 -6.83 1.91
C SER A 9 -5.33 -5.67 2.06
N THR A 10 -6.47 -6.00 2.71
CA THR A 10 -7.35 -5.05 3.39
C THR A 10 -7.43 -5.45 4.85
N CYS A 11 -7.01 -4.59 5.74
CA CYS A 11 -7.02 -4.85 7.18
C CYS A 11 -7.76 -3.77 7.97
N VAL A 12 -7.85 -3.95 9.27
CA VAL A 12 -8.38 -2.95 10.20
C VAL A 12 -7.21 -2.29 10.92
N ASP A 13 -7.13 -0.97 10.84
CA ASP A 13 -6.24 -0.17 11.67
C ASP A 13 -6.95 0.16 12.99
N VAL A 14 -6.42 -0.38 14.09
CA VAL A 14 -6.84 -0.06 15.45
C VAL A 14 -5.94 1.06 15.96
N ILE A 15 -6.37 2.30 15.77
CA ILE A 15 -5.59 3.49 16.10
C ILE A 15 -5.74 3.78 17.59
N LEU A 16 -4.64 3.75 18.34
CA LEU A 16 -4.55 4.06 19.75
C LEU A 16 -3.72 5.34 19.95
N ARG A 17 -4.37 6.43 20.36
CA ARG A 17 -3.66 7.68 20.69
C ARG A 17 -3.21 7.65 22.14
N LEU A 18 -1.89 7.77 22.31
CA LEU A 18 -1.16 7.64 23.56
C LEU A 18 -0.42 8.94 23.88
N ASP A 19 -0.15 9.16 25.16
CA ASP A 19 0.80 10.21 25.56
C ASP A 19 2.25 9.80 25.29
N HIS A 20 2.55 8.50 25.45
CA HIS A 20 3.85 7.86 25.20
C HIS A 20 3.63 6.35 25.03
N LEU A 21 4.63 5.61 24.57
CA LEU A 21 4.56 4.15 24.52
C LEU A 21 4.54 3.57 25.95
N PRO A 22 3.65 2.59 26.23
CA PRO A 22 3.54 2.03 27.58
C PRO A 22 4.82 1.30 28.01
N THR A 23 5.18 1.47 29.27
CA THR A 23 6.22 0.68 29.91
C THR A 23 5.62 -0.58 30.57
N THR A 24 6.47 -1.58 30.84
CA THR A 24 6.01 -2.84 31.45
C THR A 24 5.26 -2.56 32.77
N GLY A 25 4.00 -3.01 32.85
CA GLY A 25 3.18 -2.86 34.05
C GLY A 25 2.38 -1.56 34.12
N GLU A 26 2.51 -0.68 33.14
CA GLU A 26 1.73 0.56 33.08
C GLU A 26 0.31 0.28 32.56
N ASP A 27 -0.70 0.93 33.18
CA ASP A 27 -2.11 0.91 32.75
C ASP A 27 -2.44 2.27 32.14
N MET A 28 -2.79 2.29 30.85
CA MET A 28 -3.07 3.50 30.09
C MET A 28 -4.52 3.49 29.58
N HIS A 29 -5.08 4.68 29.37
CA HIS A 29 -6.43 4.88 28.83
C HIS A 29 -6.36 5.59 27.47
N PRO A 30 -5.99 4.89 26.38
CA PRO A 30 -5.88 5.50 25.06
C PRO A 30 -7.25 5.85 24.49
N VAL A 31 -7.27 6.86 23.62
CA VAL A 31 -8.41 7.06 22.73
C VAL A 31 -8.27 6.08 21.56
N GLN A 32 -9.27 5.21 21.39
CA GLN A 32 -9.31 4.20 20.35
C GLN A 32 -10.20 4.63 19.18
N ARG A 33 -9.74 4.31 17.97
CA ARG A 33 -10.51 4.47 16.73
C ARG A 33 -10.20 3.29 15.80
N PHE A 34 -11.21 2.87 15.03
CA PHE A 34 -11.05 1.89 13.96
C PHE A 34 -11.11 2.58 12.61
N ALA A 35 -10.26 2.14 11.68
CA ALA A 35 -10.26 2.58 10.30
C ALA A 35 -10.01 1.41 9.37
N MET A 36 -10.44 1.54 8.11
CA MET A 36 -9.99 0.65 7.05
C MET A 36 -8.54 0.96 6.73
N GLY A 37 -7.73 -0.08 6.57
CA GLY A 37 -6.31 0.01 6.25
C GLY A 37 -5.85 -1.12 5.34
N GLY A 38 -4.54 -1.26 5.23
CA GLY A 38 -3.86 -2.17 4.32
C GLY A 38 -3.31 -1.44 3.11
N CYS A 39 -2.04 -1.70 2.77
CA CYS A 39 -1.35 -0.99 1.69
C CYS A 39 -2.10 -1.09 0.37
N ALA A 40 -2.53 -2.29 -0.01
CA ALA A 40 -3.25 -2.48 -1.27
C ALA A 40 -4.64 -1.82 -1.27
N PHE A 41 -5.34 -1.80 -0.12
CA PHE A 41 -6.60 -1.06 -0.01
C PHE A 41 -6.38 0.44 -0.20
N ASN A 42 -5.37 1.02 0.46
CA ASN A 42 -5.04 2.44 0.31
C ASN A 42 -4.68 2.78 -1.15
N VAL A 43 -3.88 1.94 -1.80
CA VAL A 43 -3.54 2.07 -3.23
C VAL A 43 -4.80 2.03 -4.09
N ALA A 44 -5.73 1.12 -3.82
CA ALA A 44 -6.93 0.91 -4.65
C ALA A 44 -7.93 2.08 -4.59
N GLN A 45 -7.89 2.90 -3.52
CA GLN A 45 -8.83 4.02 -3.37
C GLN A 45 -8.69 5.06 -4.50
N VAL A 46 -7.46 5.40 -4.89
CA VAL A 46 -7.24 6.44 -5.89
C VAL A 46 -7.76 6.01 -7.26
N PRO A 47 -7.32 4.87 -7.87
CA PRO A 47 -7.84 4.45 -9.16
C PRO A 47 -9.36 4.22 -9.13
N LYS A 48 -9.91 3.77 -7.99
CA LYS A 48 -11.35 3.63 -7.81
C LYS A 48 -12.08 4.98 -7.89
N ALA A 49 -11.54 6.02 -7.26
CA ALA A 49 -12.11 7.37 -7.28
C ALA A 49 -12.07 8.03 -8.67
N TYR A 50 -11.23 7.54 -9.58
CA TYR A 50 -11.10 8.01 -10.96
C TYR A 50 -11.68 7.03 -12.01
N ASP A 51 -12.56 6.12 -11.58
CA ASP A 51 -13.28 5.19 -12.44
C ASP A 51 -12.38 4.31 -13.33
N VAL A 52 -11.16 4.00 -12.85
CA VAL A 52 -10.27 3.04 -13.53
C VAL A 52 -10.91 1.66 -13.51
N ASP A 53 -10.87 0.93 -14.63
CA ASP A 53 -11.30 -0.47 -14.69
C ASP A 53 -10.31 -1.34 -13.94
N LEU A 54 -10.58 -1.55 -12.65
CA LEU A 54 -9.73 -2.28 -11.74
C LEU A 54 -10.39 -3.55 -11.19
N ARG A 55 -9.55 -4.55 -10.91
CA ARG A 55 -9.87 -5.70 -10.06
C ARG A 55 -9.01 -5.62 -8.82
N PHE A 56 -9.61 -5.90 -7.67
CA PHE A 56 -8.91 -5.86 -6.40
C PHE A 56 -9.02 -7.21 -5.71
N VAL A 57 -7.98 -8.04 -5.84
CA VAL A 57 -7.88 -9.33 -5.15
C VAL A 57 -7.43 -9.07 -3.71
N THR A 58 -8.35 -9.23 -2.78
CA THR A 58 -8.11 -9.09 -1.35
C THR A 58 -8.87 -10.19 -0.61
N PRO A 59 -8.20 -11.08 0.12
CA PRO A 59 -8.84 -12.11 0.91
C PRO A 59 -9.56 -11.52 2.13
N ILE A 60 -10.75 -12.03 2.42
CA ILE A 60 -11.57 -11.61 3.56
C ILE A 60 -12.09 -12.86 4.25
N GLY A 61 -11.90 -12.97 5.56
CA GLY A 61 -12.46 -14.06 6.35
C GLY A 61 -13.99 -14.07 6.30
N ASP A 62 -14.58 -15.25 6.47
CA ASP A 62 -16.04 -15.41 6.49
C ASP A 62 -16.67 -15.09 7.84
N HIS A 63 -15.87 -14.96 8.90
CA HIS A 63 -16.30 -14.59 10.24
C HIS A 63 -15.27 -13.68 10.94
N GLY A 64 -15.57 -13.27 12.18
CA GLY A 64 -14.69 -12.45 13.00
C GLY A 64 -14.97 -10.95 12.90
N VAL A 65 -14.67 -10.23 13.99
CA VAL A 65 -14.96 -8.80 14.15
C VAL A 65 -14.29 -7.95 13.06
N PHE A 66 -13.04 -8.25 12.74
CA PHE A 66 -12.28 -7.51 11.73
C PHE A 66 -12.72 -7.84 10.31
N SER A 67 -13.06 -9.11 10.04
CA SER A 67 -13.65 -9.50 8.74
C SER A 67 -14.99 -8.80 8.49
N ASP A 68 -15.85 -8.73 9.51
CA ASP A 68 -17.14 -8.05 9.42
C ASP A 68 -16.96 -6.54 9.21
N PHE A 69 -15.96 -5.95 9.87
CA PHE A 69 -15.65 -4.53 9.72
C PHE A 69 -15.24 -4.15 8.30
N VAL A 70 -14.43 -4.98 7.61
CA VAL A 70 -13.93 -4.66 6.27
C VAL A 70 -14.92 -5.05 5.16
N ARG A 71 -15.74 -6.08 5.38
CA ARG A 71 -16.64 -6.65 4.34
C ARG A 71 -17.66 -5.65 3.81
N ALA A 72 -18.38 -4.96 4.70
CA ALA A 72 -19.43 -4.04 4.29
C ALA A 72 -18.89 -2.82 3.54
N PRO A 73 -17.82 -2.12 3.97
CA PRO A 73 -17.24 -1.02 3.22
C PRO A 73 -16.71 -1.44 1.84
N LEU A 74 -16.06 -2.61 1.71
CA LEU A 74 -15.58 -3.10 0.42
C LEU A 74 -16.73 -3.38 -0.55
N ALA A 75 -17.80 -4.00 -0.06
CA ALA A 75 -18.99 -4.27 -0.86
C ALA A 75 -19.67 -2.95 -1.30
N ASN A 76 -19.82 -1.99 -0.39
CA ASN A 76 -20.42 -0.68 -0.68
C ASN A 76 -19.58 0.15 -1.67
N ALA A 77 -18.25 0.05 -1.59
CA ALA A 77 -17.35 0.68 -2.55
C ALA A 77 -17.42 0.04 -3.94
N GLY A 78 -18.08 -1.14 -4.07
CA GLY A 78 -18.28 -1.82 -5.34
C GLY A 78 -16.97 -2.28 -5.98
N PHE A 79 -16.00 -2.70 -5.17
CA PHE A 79 -14.81 -3.36 -5.68
C PHE A 79 -15.17 -4.74 -6.28
N ARG A 80 -14.52 -5.07 -7.38
CA ARG A 80 -14.63 -6.38 -8.04
C ARG A 80 -13.36 -7.17 -7.73
N GLY A 81 -13.52 -8.34 -7.07
CA GLY A 81 -12.40 -9.23 -6.76
C GLY A 81 -12.18 -9.61 -5.30
N PRO A 82 -12.84 -8.95 -4.29
CA PRO A 82 -12.72 -9.46 -2.91
C PRO A 82 -13.13 -10.93 -2.85
N THR A 83 -12.28 -11.72 -2.19
CA THR A 83 -12.46 -13.17 -2.08
C THR A 83 -12.79 -13.55 -0.65
N THR A 84 -13.95 -14.14 -0.41
CA THR A 84 -14.30 -14.66 0.92
C THR A 84 -13.65 -16.02 1.12
N VAL A 85 -12.87 -16.14 2.18
CA VAL A 85 -12.15 -17.37 2.55
C VAL A 85 -12.87 -18.02 3.73
N PRO A 86 -13.33 -19.28 3.57
CA PRO A 86 -14.06 -19.99 4.63
C PRO A 86 -13.15 -20.31 5.82
N ASP A 87 -13.78 -20.45 6.98
CA ASP A 87 -13.15 -20.84 8.25
C ASP A 87 -11.92 -19.97 8.61
N SER A 88 -12.00 -18.66 8.31
CA SER A 88 -10.89 -17.73 8.54
C SER A 88 -11.33 -16.35 8.95
N GLU A 89 -10.42 -15.62 9.60
CA GLU A 89 -10.61 -14.26 10.08
C GLU A 89 -9.55 -13.31 9.52
N ASN A 90 -9.90 -12.03 9.37
CA ASN A 90 -8.91 -10.97 9.16
C ASN A 90 -8.21 -10.63 10.47
N GLY A 91 -6.96 -10.23 10.34
CA GLY A 91 -6.21 -9.62 11.41
C GLY A 91 -6.43 -8.11 11.51
N CYS A 92 -5.56 -7.43 12.26
CA CYS A 92 -5.57 -5.99 12.40
C CYS A 92 -4.17 -5.43 12.60
N CYS A 93 -4.01 -4.12 12.40
CA CYS A 93 -2.82 -3.39 12.77
C CYS A 93 -3.13 -2.45 13.94
N TYR A 94 -2.51 -2.66 15.10
CA TYR A 94 -2.55 -1.70 16.19
C TYR A 94 -1.56 -0.57 15.88
N CYS A 95 -2.09 0.62 15.63
CA CYS A 95 -1.32 1.81 15.34
C CYS A 95 -1.19 2.64 16.62
N LEU A 96 -0.08 2.51 17.31
CA LEU A 96 0.23 3.28 18.52
C LEU A 96 0.73 4.66 18.10
N VAL A 97 -0.05 5.71 18.35
CA VAL A 97 0.26 7.08 17.94
C VAL A 97 0.55 7.92 19.16
N GLU A 98 1.80 8.30 19.32
CA GLU A 98 2.23 9.14 20.43
C GLU A 98 1.84 10.62 20.23
N ARG A 99 1.84 11.41 21.31
CA ARG A 99 1.59 12.86 21.25
C ARG A 99 2.57 13.61 20.34
N SER A 100 3.79 13.11 20.18
CA SER A 100 4.82 13.60 19.23
C SER A 100 4.41 13.45 17.77
N GLY A 101 3.45 12.55 17.47
CA GLY A 101 3.11 12.12 16.12
C GLY A 101 3.88 10.88 15.66
N GLU A 102 4.85 10.40 16.46
CA GLU A 102 5.56 9.15 16.20
C GLU A 102 4.61 7.96 16.30
N ARG A 103 4.91 6.90 15.56
CA ARG A 103 4.04 5.72 15.45
C ARG A 103 4.82 4.43 15.59
N THR A 104 4.18 3.51 16.29
CA THR A 104 4.61 2.12 16.39
C THR A 104 3.48 1.20 15.95
N PHE A 105 3.80 0.19 15.15
CA PHE A 105 2.81 -0.73 14.60
C PHE A 105 2.98 -2.12 15.19
N LEU A 106 1.86 -2.73 15.59
CA LEU A 106 1.80 -4.13 16.01
C LEU A 106 0.79 -4.83 15.10
N SER A 107 1.27 -5.56 14.12
CA SER A 107 0.42 -6.24 13.13
C SER A 107 0.12 -7.67 13.56
N VAL A 108 -1.15 -7.98 13.59
CA VAL A 108 -1.67 -9.35 13.75
C VAL A 108 -2.18 -9.77 12.37
N HIS A 109 -1.44 -10.65 11.71
CA HIS A 109 -1.76 -11.08 10.37
C HIS A 109 -2.85 -12.14 10.39
N GLY A 110 -3.90 -11.93 9.61
CA GLY A 110 -4.99 -12.85 9.35
C GLY A 110 -4.98 -13.32 7.90
N VAL A 111 -6.15 -13.74 7.41
CA VAL A 111 -6.30 -14.27 6.05
C VAL A 111 -5.95 -13.25 4.97
N GLU A 112 -6.06 -11.95 5.25
CA GLU A 112 -5.79 -10.86 4.30
C GLU A 112 -4.35 -10.84 3.77
N TYR A 113 -3.44 -11.58 4.41
CA TYR A 113 -2.06 -11.76 3.96
C TYR A 113 -1.81 -13.12 3.30
N SER A 114 -2.84 -13.95 3.11
CA SER A 114 -2.72 -15.27 2.49
C SER A 114 -3.20 -15.22 1.05
N PHE A 115 -2.29 -15.35 0.08
CA PHE A 115 -2.60 -15.27 -1.34
C PHE A 115 -2.35 -16.61 -2.01
N HIS A 116 -3.40 -17.19 -2.57
CA HIS A 116 -3.35 -18.45 -3.31
C HIS A 116 -3.67 -18.22 -4.79
N ALA A 117 -3.07 -19.02 -5.68
CA ALA A 117 -3.24 -18.90 -7.12
C ALA A 117 -4.72 -18.95 -7.54
N GLU A 118 -5.54 -19.74 -6.84
CA GLU A 118 -6.98 -19.88 -7.09
C GLU A 118 -7.77 -18.56 -6.96
N TYR A 119 -7.30 -17.59 -6.17
CA TYR A 119 -7.96 -16.29 -6.06
C TYR A 119 -7.84 -15.46 -7.35
N MET A 120 -6.77 -15.68 -8.10
CA MET A 120 -6.52 -15.04 -9.38
C MET A 120 -7.15 -15.82 -10.54
N ASP A 121 -7.46 -17.10 -10.39
CA ASP A 121 -8.07 -17.93 -11.43
C ASP A 121 -9.45 -17.40 -11.89
N ALA A 122 -10.15 -16.69 -11.00
CA ALA A 122 -11.38 -15.97 -11.33
C ALA A 122 -11.20 -14.96 -12.49
N PHE A 123 -9.97 -14.53 -12.74
CA PHE A 123 -9.62 -13.55 -13.78
C PHE A 123 -8.84 -14.16 -14.96
N ALA A 124 -8.73 -15.49 -15.07
CA ALA A 124 -7.97 -16.18 -16.11
C ALA A 124 -8.40 -15.82 -17.55
N GLY A 125 -9.62 -15.33 -17.73
CA GLY A 125 -10.14 -14.83 -19.00
C GLY A 125 -9.95 -13.32 -19.24
N GLU A 126 -9.37 -12.61 -18.28
CA GLU A 126 -9.13 -11.17 -18.33
C GLU A 126 -7.65 -10.90 -18.65
N ARG A 127 -7.35 -9.67 -19.07
CA ARG A 127 -5.98 -9.20 -19.26
C ARG A 127 -5.87 -7.83 -18.60
N PHE A 128 -4.76 -7.60 -17.92
CA PHE A 128 -4.43 -6.36 -17.26
C PHE A 128 -3.20 -5.75 -17.89
N ASP A 129 -3.14 -4.43 -17.91
CA ASP A 129 -1.95 -3.70 -18.38
C ASP A 129 -0.94 -3.55 -17.24
N TYR A 130 -1.44 -3.44 -16.02
CA TYR A 130 -0.64 -3.31 -14.80
C TYR A 130 -1.19 -4.20 -13.70
N THR A 131 -0.28 -4.82 -12.93
CA THR A 131 -0.59 -5.57 -11.71
C THR A 131 0.25 -5.06 -10.55
N TYR A 132 -0.42 -4.52 -9.54
CA TYR A 132 0.21 -4.07 -8.29
C TYR A 132 0.35 -5.20 -7.29
N ILE A 133 1.53 -5.29 -6.67
CA ILE A 133 1.84 -6.12 -5.51
C ILE A 133 2.65 -5.33 -4.48
N CYS A 134 2.52 -5.69 -3.20
CA CYS A 134 3.26 -5.11 -2.08
C CYS A 134 4.22 -6.11 -1.45
N GLY A 135 5.27 -5.62 -0.80
CA GLY A 135 6.24 -6.46 -0.11
C GLY A 135 5.65 -7.24 1.06
N LEU A 136 4.59 -6.72 1.70
CA LEU A 136 3.92 -7.40 2.80
C LEU A 136 3.36 -8.77 2.38
N GLU A 137 2.61 -8.82 1.28
CA GLU A 137 2.04 -10.06 0.77
C GLU A 137 3.11 -11.00 0.22
N VAL A 138 4.17 -10.41 -0.34
CA VAL A 138 5.29 -11.18 -0.93
C VAL A 138 6.15 -11.81 0.16
N GLU A 139 6.33 -11.18 1.32
CA GLU A 139 7.08 -11.73 2.46
C GLU A 139 6.42 -12.99 3.03
N GLU A 140 5.10 -13.01 3.08
CA GLU A 140 4.31 -14.08 3.70
C GLU A 140 4.59 -15.48 3.14
N LYS A 141 4.17 -16.51 3.88
CA LYS A 141 4.39 -17.91 3.47
C LYS A 141 3.86 -18.20 2.08
N THR A 142 2.67 -17.68 1.76
CA THR A 142 2.02 -17.83 0.45
C THR A 142 2.57 -16.89 -0.63
N GLY A 143 3.41 -15.92 -0.28
CA GLY A 143 3.99 -14.99 -1.24
C GLY A 143 4.79 -15.67 -2.36
N GLY A 144 5.30 -16.87 -2.11
CA GLY A 144 5.93 -17.71 -3.14
C GLY A 144 4.94 -18.17 -4.22
N GLU A 145 3.67 -18.44 -3.87
CA GLU A 145 2.59 -18.78 -4.81
C GLU A 145 2.19 -17.56 -5.64
N LEU A 146 2.08 -16.39 -5.00
CA LEU A 146 1.80 -15.14 -5.69
C LEU A 146 2.86 -14.84 -6.76
N VAL A 147 4.15 -14.91 -6.41
CA VAL A 147 5.25 -14.68 -7.36
C VAL A 147 5.24 -15.73 -8.48
N ALA A 148 5.02 -17.01 -8.16
CA ALA A 148 4.95 -18.08 -9.15
C ALA A 148 3.76 -17.89 -10.12
N TRP A 149 2.62 -17.40 -9.61
CA TRP A 149 1.48 -17.08 -10.47
C TRP A 149 1.80 -15.94 -11.45
N LEU A 150 2.43 -14.86 -10.99
CA LEU A 150 2.82 -13.74 -11.85
C LEU A 150 3.80 -14.18 -12.96
N GLU A 151 4.79 -15.01 -12.62
CA GLU A 151 5.75 -15.56 -13.59
C GLU A 151 5.08 -16.47 -14.65
N ALA A 152 4.08 -17.25 -14.21
CA ALA A 152 3.37 -18.18 -15.09
C ALA A 152 2.35 -17.49 -16.00
N HIS A 153 1.89 -16.27 -15.63
CA HIS A 153 0.80 -15.58 -16.34
C HIS A 153 1.15 -14.14 -16.74
N PRO A 154 2.30 -13.88 -17.40
CA PRO A 154 2.69 -12.53 -17.79
C PRO A 154 1.68 -11.89 -18.77
N ASP A 155 1.01 -12.70 -19.60
CA ASP A 155 -0.03 -12.24 -20.55
C ASP A 155 -1.31 -11.76 -19.83
N ILE A 156 -1.57 -12.24 -18.61
CA ILE A 156 -2.70 -11.81 -17.79
C ILE A 156 -2.30 -10.62 -16.93
N ALA A 157 -1.17 -10.72 -16.25
CA ALA A 157 -0.70 -9.74 -15.27
C ALA A 157 -0.23 -8.41 -15.91
N GLY A 158 0.28 -8.45 -17.13
CA GLY A 158 0.90 -7.28 -17.75
C GLY A 158 2.16 -6.83 -17.01
N THR A 159 2.40 -5.53 -16.92
CA THR A 159 3.54 -4.98 -16.20
C THR A 159 3.31 -5.02 -14.69
N VAL A 160 4.17 -5.70 -13.96
CA VAL A 160 4.13 -5.71 -12.49
C VAL A 160 4.57 -4.34 -11.96
N VAL A 161 3.83 -3.80 -11.00
CA VAL A 161 4.19 -2.62 -10.22
C VAL A 161 4.43 -3.08 -8.79
N TYR A 162 5.68 -3.04 -8.37
CA TYR A 162 6.10 -3.55 -7.06
C TYR A 162 6.45 -2.42 -6.11
N ALA A 163 5.73 -2.36 -5.00
CA ALA A 163 6.02 -1.49 -3.86
C ALA A 163 6.50 -2.35 -2.68
N PRO A 164 7.81 -2.48 -2.44
CA PRO A 164 8.33 -3.35 -1.39
C PRO A 164 7.82 -2.96 0.00
N GLY A 165 7.62 -1.66 0.24
CA GLY A 165 7.19 -1.17 1.54
C GLY A 165 8.25 -1.37 2.62
N PRO A 166 7.93 -1.08 3.90
CA PRO A 166 8.90 -1.11 5.00
C PRO A 166 9.43 -2.51 5.30
N ARG A 167 8.70 -3.56 4.89
CA ARG A 167 9.11 -4.96 5.05
C ARG A 167 9.76 -5.58 3.82
N GLY A 168 10.02 -4.77 2.79
CA GLY A 168 10.68 -5.26 1.57
C GLY A 168 12.05 -5.88 1.80
N ILE A 169 12.76 -5.46 2.85
CA ILE A 169 14.04 -6.03 3.26
C ILE A 169 13.92 -7.41 3.93
N GLU A 170 12.73 -7.75 4.45
CA GLU A 170 12.45 -9.05 5.06
C GLU A 170 12.05 -10.11 4.02
N VAL A 171 11.77 -9.69 2.80
CA VAL A 171 11.48 -10.60 1.70
C VAL A 171 12.74 -11.41 1.36
N ALA A 172 12.62 -12.73 1.31
CA ALA A 172 13.74 -13.60 0.97
C ALA A 172 14.44 -13.14 -0.33
N PRO A 173 15.78 -12.97 -0.35
CA PRO A 173 16.51 -12.43 -1.49
C PRO A 173 16.22 -13.14 -2.81
N ALA A 174 16.08 -14.46 -2.79
CA ALA A 174 15.71 -15.25 -3.96
C ALA A 174 14.30 -14.89 -4.50
N ARG A 175 13.38 -14.53 -3.63
CA ARG A 175 12.03 -14.11 -4.03
C ARG A 175 12.06 -12.70 -4.62
N THR A 176 12.82 -11.80 -3.99
CA THR A 176 13.07 -10.44 -4.51
C THR A 176 13.72 -10.51 -5.90
N ALA A 177 14.74 -11.36 -6.09
CA ALA A 177 15.39 -11.54 -7.40
C ALA A 177 14.40 -11.99 -8.48
N ARG A 178 13.48 -12.92 -8.16
CA ARG A 178 12.42 -13.36 -9.09
C ARG A 178 11.48 -12.22 -9.48
N ILE A 179 11.10 -11.37 -8.53
CA ILE A 179 10.26 -10.19 -8.82
C ILE A 179 10.99 -9.21 -9.73
N LEU A 180 12.25 -8.89 -9.41
CA LEU A 180 13.05 -7.96 -10.22
C LEU A 180 13.29 -8.49 -11.63
N ALA A 181 13.41 -9.82 -11.82
CA ALA A 181 13.55 -10.46 -13.13
C ALA A 181 12.28 -10.36 -14.00
N MET A 182 11.13 -9.99 -13.44
CA MET A 182 9.92 -9.68 -14.19
C MET A 182 9.91 -8.24 -14.75
N HIS A 183 11.01 -7.49 -14.60
CA HIS A 183 11.15 -6.10 -15.04
C HIS A 183 10.02 -5.18 -14.51
N PRO A 184 9.76 -5.16 -13.20
CA PRO A 184 8.67 -4.39 -12.64
C PRO A 184 8.94 -2.87 -12.71
N ILE A 185 7.87 -2.09 -12.72
CA ILE A 185 7.91 -0.71 -12.26
C ILE A 185 8.07 -0.75 -10.74
N LEU A 186 9.03 0.00 -10.20
CA LEU A 186 9.25 0.10 -8.75
C LEU A 186 8.67 1.40 -8.21
N HIS A 187 8.00 1.30 -7.06
CA HIS A 187 7.54 2.45 -6.28
C HIS A 187 8.03 2.32 -4.84
N LEU A 188 8.89 3.24 -4.42
CA LEU A 188 9.64 3.15 -3.18
C LEU A 188 9.74 4.52 -2.49
N ASN A 189 10.06 4.53 -1.20
CA ASN A 189 10.64 5.70 -0.55
C ASN A 189 12.17 5.66 -0.61
N GLU A 190 12.84 6.72 -0.10
CA GLU A 190 14.31 6.83 -0.13
C GLU A 190 15.01 5.68 0.61
N GLN A 191 14.50 5.29 1.76
CA GLN A 191 15.08 4.22 2.59
C GLN A 191 14.90 2.85 1.93
N GLU A 192 13.72 2.57 1.40
CA GLU A 192 13.41 1.35 0.66
C GLU A 192 14.27 1.23 -0.60
N ALA A 193 14.46 2.34 -1.34
CA ALA A 193 15.29 2.34 -2.54
C ALA A 193 16.75 2.01 -2.22
N GLN A 194 17.32 2.61 -1.18
CA GLN A 194 18.69 2.35 -0.76
C GLN A 194 18.87 0.91 -0.24
N ALA A 195 17.90 0.43 0.55
CA ALA A 195 17.93 -0.94 1.08
C ALA A 195 17.85 -1.98 -0.04
N LEU A 196 16.88 -1.84 -0.97
CA LEU A 196 16.69 -2.77 -2.08
C LEU A 196 17.86 -2.75 -3.09
N ALA A 197 18.46 -1.58 -3.32
CA ALA A 197 19.64 -1.46 -4.17
C ALA A 197 20.86 -2.19 -3.60
N GLY A 198 20.97 -2.25 -2.27
CA GLY A 198 22.05 -2.93 -1.54
C GLY A 198 21.87 -4.44 -1.38
N VAL A 199 20.69 -5.00 -1.65
CA VAL A 199 20.45 -6.45 -1.54
C VAL A 199 21.21 -7.19 -2.64
N SER A 200 22.07 -8.13 -2.23
CA SER A 200 22.79 -9.04 -3.12
C SER A 200 22.05 -10.38 -3.21
N GLU A 201 22.10 -11.02 -4.39
CA GLU A 201 21.51 -12.36 -4.60
C GLU A 201 22.08 -13.45 -3.67
N ASN A 202 23.25 -13.17 -3.07
CA ASN A 202 23.95 -14.08 -2.17
C ASN A 202 23.72 -13.78 -0.68
N ASP A 203 22.96 -12.76 -0.34
CA ASP A 203 22.67 -12.44 1.07
C ASP A 203 21.58 -13.41 1.57
N GLU A 204 21.96 -14.32 2.46
CA GLU A 204 20.99 -15.05 3.26
C GLU A 204 20.26 -14.05 4.17
N ALA A 205 18.94 -14.05 4.14
CA ALA A 205 18.12 -13.18 4.97
C ALA A 205 18.50 -13.39 6.46
N GLN A 206 19.24 -12.44 7.03
CA GLN A 206 19.43 -12.40 8.47
C GLN A 206 18.19 -11.71 9.07
N PRO A 207 17.44 -12.35 9.97
CA PRO A 207 16.33 -11.69 10.63
C PRO A 207 16.85 -10.47 11.39
N ALA A 208 16.28 -9.30 11.13
CA ALA A 208 16.69 -8.02 11.73
C ALA A 208 16.52 -8.00 13.26
N PHE A 209 15.78 -8.97 13.81
CA PHE A 209 15.65 -9.22 15.25
C PHE A 209 15.70 -10.73 15.52
N PRO A 210 16.39 -11.16 16.61
CA PRO A 210 16.30 -12.55 17.02
C PRO A 210 14.85 -12.82 17.43
N VAL A 211 14.09 -13.49 16.56
CA VAL A 211 12.81 -14.08 16.92
C VAL A 211 13.15 -15.17 17.92
N ALA A 212 12.93 -14.91 19.23
CA ALA A 212 12.91 -15.97 20.20
C ALA A 212 11.95 -17.05 19.67
N ALA A 213 12.44 -18.28 19.53
CA ALA A 213 11.65 -19.39 19.03
C ALA A 213 10.30 -19.40 19.78
N ALA A 214 9.24 -19.06 19.08
CA ALA A 214 7.90 -19.11 19.64
C ALA A 214 7.64 -20.57 19.98
N ASP A 215 7.55 -20.86 21.26
CA ASP A 215 7.13 -22.15 21.75
C ASP A 215 5.74 -22.43 21.19
N ALA A 216 5.59 -23.53 20.45
CA ALA A 216 4.40 -23.87 19.69
C ALA A 216 3.24 -24.35 20.60
N SER A 217 3.15 -23.86 21.83
CA SER A 217 2.15 -24.23 22.83
C SER A 217 1.27 -23.07 23.28
N VAL A 218 0.90 -22.14 22.39
CA VAL A 218 -0.21 -21.21 22.67
C VAL A 218 -1.49 -21.94 22.32
N GLU A 219 -2.11 -22.56 23.32
CA GLU A 219 -3.48 -23.06 23.22
C GLU A 219 -4.41 -21.88 22.89
N ALA A 220 -5.32 -22.11 21.94
CA ALA A 220 -6.33 -21.14 21.54
C ALA A 220 -7.13 -20.68 22.75
N PHE A 221 -7.08 -19.39 23.03
CA PHE A 221 -7.89 -18.77 24.07
C PHE A 221 -9.31 -18.58 23.52
N ASP A 222 -10.25 -19.38 24.04
CA ASP A 222 -11.68 -19.30 23.67
C ASP A 222 -12.32 -18.08 24.35
N ILE A 223 -12.46 -16.98 23.62
CA ILE A 223 -13.15 -15.77 24.12
C ILE A 223 -14.64 -15.94 23.87
N ARG A 224 -15.38 -16.37 24.89
CA ARG A 224 -16.83 -16.29 24.87
C ARG A 224 -17.30 -14.85 25.04
N VAL A 225 -17.74 -14.24 23.93
CA VAL A 225 -18.41 -12.93 23.95
C VAL A 225 -19.83 -13.11 24.49
N LEU A 226 -20.10 -12.53 25.64
CA LEU A 226 -21.47 -12.39 26.14
C LEU A 226 -22.17 -11.29 25.35
N SER A 227 -23.11 -11.66 24.48
CA SER A 227 -23.97 -10.72 23.77
C SER A 227 -24.98 -10.11 24.69
N SER A 228 -24.97 -8.79 24.87
CA SER A 228 -26.14 -8.05 25.35
C SER A 228 -26.63 -7.15 24.21
N ALA A 229 -27.86 -7.44 23.80
CA ALA A 229 -28.63 -6.62 22.88
C ALA A 229 -29.09 -5.33 23.56
N ASP A 230 -29.12 -4.28 22.81
CA ASP A 230 -30.12 -3.21 22.72
C ASP A 230 -29.50 -1.81 22.68
N SER A 231 -29.69 -1.10 21.62
CA SER A 231 -30.48 0.15 21.54
C SER A 231 -30.18 0.93 20.25
N THR A 232 -31.24 1.09 19.52
CA THR A 232 -31.47 2.02 18.42
C THR A 232 -31.25 3.45 18.83
N GLN A 233 -30.51 4.23 18.02
CA GLN A 233 -30.88 5.64 17.74
C GLN A 233 -30.23 6.10 16.43
N SER A 234 -31.11 6.42 15.48
CA SER A 234 -30.83 7.14 14.25
C SER A 234 -30.66 8.62 14.51
N SER A 235 -29.68 9.27 13.87
CA SER A 235 -29.72 10.71 13.65
C SER A 235 -29.28 11.00 12.23
N ASP A 236 -30.25 11.48 11.44
CA ASP A 236 -30.08 12.03 10.10
C ASP A 236 -29.16 13.26 10.13
N MET A 237 -28.15 13.26 9.26
CA MET A 237 -27.52 14.51 8.84
C MET A 237 -27.47 14.55 7.31
N ALA A 238 -28.18 15.53 6.80
CA ALA A 238 -28.26 15.84 5.37
C ALA A 238 -26.92 16.37 4.86
N VAL A 239 -26.45 15.78 3.75
CA VAL A 239 -25.31 16.26 2.98
C VAL A 239 -25.84 17.10 1.83
N THR A 240 -25.42 18.36 1.76
CA THR A 240 -25.66 19.24 0.61
C THR A 240 -24.53 19.08 -0.39
N ASP A 241 -24.89 18.67 -1.62
CA ASP A 241 -24.01 18.66 -2.79
C ASP A 241 -23.68 20.08 -3.26
N GLU A 242 -22.40 20.40 -3.36
CA GLU A 242 -21.90 21.41 -4.31
C GLU A 242 -20.69 20.84 -5.06
N ALA A 243 -20.92 20.42 -6.30
CA ALA A 243 -19.88 19.98 -7.23
C ALA A 243 -19.19 21.19 -7.85
N GLY A 244 -17.96 21.49 -7.41
CA GLY A 244 -17.05 22.43 -8.07
C GLY A 244 -16.17 21.71 -9.10
N SER A 245 -16.41 21.98 -10.38
CA SER A 245 -15.57 21.54 -11.50
C SER A 245 -14.22 22.24 -11.44
N LEU A 246 -13.13 21.49 -11.26
CA LEU A 246 -11.76 21.99 -11.40
C LEU A 246 -11.32 21.95 -12.85
N ASP A 247 -11.17 23.14 -13.44
CA ASP A 247 -10.70 23.37 -14.80
C ASP A 247 -9.18 23.11 -14.89
N ALA A 248 -8.78 22.25 -15.83
CA ALA A 248 -7.42 21.76 -16.03
C ALA A 248 -6.43 22.77 -16.61
N THR A 249 -6.79 24.07 -16.68
CA THR A 249 -6.05 25.05 -17.48
C THR A 249 -5.16 26.03 -16.71
N SER A 250 -4.93 25.87 -15.40
CA SER A 250 -4.13 26.84 -14.62
C SER A 250 -2.95 26.24 -13.86
N MET A 251 -2.15 25.39 -14.48
CA MET A 251 -0.85 25.02 -13.92
C MET A 251 0.29 25.63 -14.71
N LYS A 252 0.71 26.82 -14.30
CA LYS A 252 1.92 27.45 -14.84
C LYS A 252 3.16 26.66 -14.42
N SER A 253 3.95 26.32 -15.41
CA SER A 253 5.28 25.71 -15.40
C SER A 253 6.15 26.18 -14.22
N ALA A 254 6.37 25.28 -13.24
CA ALA A 254 7.51 25.37 -12.33
C ALA A 254 8.72 24.72 -13.01
N ALA A 255 9.83 25.45 -13.06
CA ALA A 255 11.03 25.04 -13.78
C ALA A 255 11.63 23.75 -13.22
N PHE A 256 11.91 22.82 -14.11
CA PHE A 256 12.67 21.60 -13.82
C PHE A 256 14.09 21.97 -13.37
N ARG A 257 14.50 21.46 -12.21
CA ARG A 257 15.91 21.46 -11.80
C ARG A 257 16.54 20.17 -12.28
N THR A 258 17.51 20.28 -13.18
CA THR A 258 18.43 19.19 -13.48
C THR A 258 19.30 18.96 -12.25
N ALA A 259 19.29 17.73 -11.73
CA ALA A 259 20.13 17.32 -10.62
C ALA A 259 21.61 17.44 -11.01
N GLY A 260 22.32 18.35 -10.35
CA GLY A 260 23.75 18.59 -10.55
C GLY A 260 24.49 18.61 -9.23
N THR A 261 25.51 17.72 -9.12
CA THR A 261 26.72 17.76 -8.30
C THR A 261 26.62 17.55 -6.79
N ALA A 262 26.79 16.39 -6.40
CA ALA A 262 27.36 15.58 -5.33
C ALA A 262 26.56 14.29 -5.32
N ALA A 263 27.20 13.12 -5.15
CA ALA A 263 26.53 11.84 -5.33
C ALA A 263 25.28 11.75 -4.42
N ASP A 264 24.12 12.04 -5.00
CA ASP A 264 22.83 11.84 -4.31
C ASP A 264 22.63 10.33 -4.12
N PRO A 265 22.70 9.80 -2.88
CA PRO A 265 22.61 8.37 -2.65
C PRO A 265 21.27 7.77 -3.10
N VAL A 266 20.21 8.57 -3.11
CA VAL A 266 18.90 8.18 -3.58
C VAL A 266 18.88 8.01 -5.09
N LEU A 267 19.50 8.95 -5.82
CA LEU A 267 19.65 8.83 -7.27
C LEU A 267 20.51 7.63 -7.64
N ALA A 268 21.62 7.39 -6.93
CA ALA A 268 22.47 6.23 -7.16
C ALA A 268 21.72 4.91 -6.93
N ALA A 269 20.92 4.81 -5.86
CA ALA A 269 20.08 3.65 -5.59
C ALA A 269 19.02 3.44 -6.68
N ALA A 270 18.33 4.53 -7.08
CA ALA A 270 17.33 4.46 -8.15
C ALA A 270 17.94 4.00 -9.49
N GLN A 271 19.14 4.48 -9.84
CA GLN A 271 19.87 4.07 -11.05
C GLN A 271 20.27 2.58 -10.99
N ALA A 272 20.75 2.11 -9.82
CA ALA A 272 21.09 0.70 -9.63
C ALA A 272 19.85 -0.20 -9.76
N LEU A 273 18.69 0.23 -9.26
CA LEU A 273 17.42 -0.49 -9.39
C LEU A 273 16.92 -0.47 -10.84
N HIS A 274 16.98 0.68 -11.50
CA HIS A 274 16.63 0.80 -12.92
C HIS A 274 17.48 -0.14 -13.77
N ALA A 275 18.78 -0.24 -13.51
CA ALA A 275 19.67 -1.19 -14.23
C ALA A 275 19.29 -2.66 -14.01
N LYS A 276 18.64 -3.01 -12.88
CA LYS A 276 18.14 -4.37 -12.61
C LYS A 276 16.78 -4.64 -13.26
N THR A 277 15.91 -3.64 -13.28
CA THR A 277 14.52 -3.81 -13.76
C THR A 277 14.33 -3.39 -15.22
N GLU A 278 15.24 -2.58 -15.78
CA GLU A 278 15.12 -2.00 -17.13
C GLU A 278 13.75 -1.30 -17.32
N ASN A 279 13.15 -0.78 -16.25
CA ASN A 279 11.83 -0.17 -16.24
C ASN A 279 11.81 1.04 -15.32
N MET A 280 10.66 1.72 -15.24
CA MET A 280 10.48 2.92 -14.42
C MET A 280 10.74 2.62 -12.94
N VAL A 281 11.48 3.53 -12.30
CA VAL A 281 11.69 3.53 -10.84
C VAL A 281 11.22 4.86 -10.28
N VAL A 282 10.25 4.82 -9.37
CA VAL A 282 9.67 6.00 -8.70
C VAL A 282 10.11 6.00 -7.25
N VAL A 283 10.75 7.09 -6.80
CA VAL A 283 11.19 7.25 -5.41
C VAL A 283 10.58 8.48 -4.79
N THR A 284 9.71 8.29 -3.80
CA THR A 284 9.11 9.39 -3.03
C THR A 284 10.11 9.92 -2.00
N ARG A 285 10.18 11.25 -1.86
CA ARG A 285 11.16 11.98 -1.05
C ARG A 285 10.48 12.88 0.01
N GLY A 286 9.30 12.51 0.45
CA GLY A 286 8.53 13.28 1.43
C GLY A 286 8.33 14.73 1.01
N ALA A 287 8.84 15.68 1.80
CA ALA A 287 8.73 17.11 1.51
C ALA A 287 9.50 17.55 0.25
N ASP A 288 10.48 16.77 -0.21
CA ASP A 288 11.26 17.05 -1.42
C ASP A 288 10.55 16.58 -2.70
N GLY A 289 9.40 15.90 -2.58
CA GLY A 289 8.56 15.47 -3.69
C GLY A 289 8.91 14.07 -4.20
N VAL A 290 9.15 13.92 -5.51
CA VAL A 290 9.41 12.64 -6.16
C VAL A 290 10.57 12.74 -7.16
N LEU A 291 11.40 11.71 -7.17
CA LEU A 291 12.39 11.41 -8.20
C LEU A 291 11.93 10.20 -8.98
N TRP A 292 12.01 10.21 -10.30
CA TRP A 292 11.79 8.98 -11.08
C TRP A 292 12.77 8.85 -12.23
N ILE A 293 13.01 7.62 -12.59
CA ILE A 293 13.77 7.23 -13.76
C ILE A 293 12.79 6.57 -14.72
N SER A 294 12.65 7.13 -15.91
CA SER A 294 11.80 6.55 -16.97
C SER A 294 12.39 5.25 -17.50
N ALA A 295 11.59 4.47 -18.23
CA ALA A 295 12.06 3.22 -18.83
C ALA A 295 13.23 3.41 -19.81
N ASP A 296 13.41 4.61 -20.41
CA ASP A 296 14.55 4.96 -21.28
C ASP A 296 15.80 5.40 -20.51
N GLY A 297 15.74 5.41 -19.16
CA GLY A 297 16.84 5.82 -18.28
C GLY A 297 16.93 7.33 -18.02
N SER A 298 16.01 8.15 -18.55
CA SER A 298 15.99 9.58 -18.25
C SER A 298 15.55 9.82 -16.80
N VAL A 299 16.23 10.78 -16.14
CA VAL A 299 16.04 11.12 -14.72
C VAL A 299 15.22 12.39 -14.60
N HIS A 300 14.20 12.33 -13.78
CA HIS A 300 13.26 13.44 -13.57
C HIS A 300 12.99 13.66 -12.08
N THR A 301 12.51 14.85 -11.74
CA THR A 301 12.03 15.18 -10.39
C THR A 301 10.82 16.09 -10.48
N ALA A 302 9.91 15.98 -9.52
CA ALA A 302 8.83 16.94 -9.32
C ALA A 302 8.74 17.31 -7.83
N PRO A 303 8.54 18.60 -7.49
CA PRO A 303 8.44 19.03 -6.11
C PRO A 303 7.16 18.52 -5.45
N SER A 304 7.19 18.41 -4.13
CA SER A 304 5.98 18.14 -3.34
C SER A 304 4.99 19.31 -3.45
N VAL A 305 3.74 19.02 -3.12
CA VAL A 305 2.72 20.05 -2.95
C VAL A 305 2.67 20.43 -1.47
N PRO A 306 2.83 21.71 -1.12
CA PRO A 306 2.77 22.16 0.27
C PRO A 306 1.45 21.79 0.93
N SER A 307 1.50 21.22 2.14
CA SER A 307 0.34 20.79 2.88
C SER A 307 0.55 20.96 4.39
N THR A 308 -0.55 21.09 5.13
CA THR A 308 -0.50 20.97 6.60
C THR A 308 -0.59 19.51 6.96
N VAL A 309 0.50 18.95 7.48
CA VAL A 309 0.57 17.52 7.84
C VAL A 309 -0.25 17.26 9.10
N VAL A 310 -1.27 16.43 8.97
CA VAL A 310 -2.10 15.90 10.06
C VAL A 310 -1.72 14.45 10.35
N ASP A 311 -1.57 13.66 9.29
CA ASP A 311 -1.28 12.23 9.36
C ASP A 311 -0.47 11.81 8.12
N THR A 312 0.57 11.00 8.26
CA THR A 312 1.37 10.52 7.14
C THR A 312 1.05 9.08 6.73
N ILE A 313 0.10 8.42 7.42
CA ILE A 313 -0.34 7.07 7.07
C ILE A 313 -0.93 7.07 5.66
N GLY A 314 -0.55 6.08 4.85
CA GLY A 314 -1.09 5.88 3.51
C GLY A 314 -0.67 6.91 2.45
N ALA A 315 0.19 7.88 2.78
CA ALA A 315 0.65 8.87 1.79
C ALA A 315 1.43 8.22 0.64
N GLY A 316 2.32 7.28 0.96
CA GLY A 316 3.07 6.48 -0.03
C GLY A 316 2.15 5.59 -0.86
N ASP A 317 1.20 4.91 -0.20
CA ASP A 317 0.22 4.05 -0.86
C ASP A 317 -0.65 4.87 -1.83
N SER A 318 -1.16 6.01 -1.37
CA SER A 318 -2.01 6.88 -2.19
C SER A 318 -1.23 7.52 -3.34
N HIS A 319 0.06 7.85 -3.13
CA HIS A 319 0.95 8.27 -4.21
C HIS A 319 1.10 7.15 -5.25
N CYS A 320 1.35 5.91 -4.83
CA CYS A 320 1.41 4.74 -5.71
C CYS A 320 0.10 4.52 -6.47
N GLY A 321 -1.04 4.62 -5.77
CA GLY A 321 -2.38 4.55 -6.38
C GLY A 321 -2.60 5.62 -7.45
N ALA A 322 -2.09 6.83 -7.23
CA ALA A 322 -2.16 7.92 -8.20
C ALA A 322 -1.25 7.66 -9.41
N VAL A 323 -0.04 7.12 -9.19
CA VAL A 323 0.85 6.68 -10.28
C VAL A 323 0.15 5.63 -11.14
N LEU A 324 -0.42 4.59 -10.52
CA LEU A 324 -1.19 3.55 -11.23
C LEU A 324 -2.37 4.13 -12.01
N THR A 325 -3.06 5.13 -11.43
CA THR A 325 -4.16 5.83 -12.08
C THR A 325 -3.70 6.51 -13.37
N GLY A 326 -2.64 7.34 -13.29
CA GLY A 326 -2.12 8.05 -14.45
C GLY A 326 -1.62 7.11 -15.55
N LEU A 327 -0.86 6.07 -15.18
CA LEU A 327 -0.37 5.05 -16.12
C LEU A 327 -1.51 4.32 -16.83
N THR A 328 -2.57 3.98 -16.08
CA THR A 328 -3.73 3.27 -16.63
C THR A 328 -4.57 4.16 -17.53
N LEU A 329 -4.74 5.43 -17.18
CA LEU A 329 -5.45 6.42 -18.00
C LEU A 329 -4.60 6.92 -19.19
N GLY A 330 -3.31 6.58 -19.23
CA GLY A 330 -2.40 6.94 -20.33
C GLY A 330 -1.93 8.39 -20.28
N TRP A 331 -1.83 8.98 -19.09
CA TRP A 331 -1.27 10.31 -18.89
C TRP A 331 0.25 10.29 -19.13
N THR A 332 0.83 11.48 -19.34
CA THR A 332 2.29 11.61 -19.35
C THR A 332 2.87 11.28 -17.97
N GLU A 333 4.13 10.88 -17.92
CA GLU A 333 4.80 10.63 -16.64
C GLU A 333 4.80 11.91 -15.77
N ASP A 334 5.07 13.05 -16.35
CA ASP A 334 5.06 14.35 -15.66
C ASP A 334 3.70 14.67 -15.04
N ASP A 335 2.62 14.49 -15.78
CA ASP A 335 1.26 14.74 -15.25
C ASP A 335 0.91 13.72 -14.18
N THR A 336 1.32 12.46 -14.36
CA THR A 336 1.15 11.38 -13.40
C THR A 336 1.85 11.71 -12.09
N MET A 337 3.11 12.13 -12.12
CA MET A 337 3.87 12.41 -10.88
C MET A 337 3.39 13.67 -10.17
N ARG A 338 2.97 14.71 -10.91
CA ARG A 338 2.33 15.90 -10.31
C ARG A 338 1.02 15.53 -9.61
N PHE A 339 0.20 14.73 -10.28
CA PHE A 339 -1.04 14.23 -9.69
C PHE A 339 -0.76 13.38 -8.44
N ALA A 340 0.24 12.50 -8.48
CA ALA A 340 0.60 11.67 -7.35
C ALA A 340 1.06 12.51 -6.13
N ASN A 341 1.88 13.54 -6.36
CA ASN A 341 2.26 14.50 -5.32
C ASN A 341 1.06 15.27 -4.76
N GLN A 342 0.09 15.66 -5.62
CA GLN A 342 -1.15 16.31 -5.18
C GLN A 342 -1.97 15.37 -4.28
N VAL A 343 -2.20 14.13 -4.70
CA VAL A 343 -2.94 13.12 -3.92
C VAL A 343 -2.26 12.87 -2.58
N ALA A 344 -0.94 12.68 -2.56
CA ALA A 344 -0.19 12.51 -1.31
C ALA A 344 -0.37 13.70 -0.37
N SER A 345 -0.34 14.94 -0.90
CA SER A 345 -0.54 16.16 -0.10
C SER A 345 -1.95 16.26 0.51
N GLU A 346 -2.95 15.77 -0.20
CA GLU A 346 -4.35 15.72 0.29
C GLU A 346 -4.52 14.67 1.38
N VAL A 347 -3.86 13.51 1.23
CA VAL A 347 -3.90 12.43 2.22
C VAL A 347 -3.20 12.84 3.50
N VAL A 348 -2.02 13.46 3.44
CA VAL A 348 -1.33 13.91 4.67
C VAL A 348 -2.06 15.03 5.41
N ALA A 349 -3.00 15.72 4.77
CA ALA A 349 -3.81 16.78 5.38
C ALA A 349 -5.05 16.28 6.13
N GLN A 350 -5.26 14.97 6.19
CA GLN A 350 -6.41 14.35 6.87
C GLN A 350 -5.97 13.23 7.81
N GLU A 351 -6.88 12.76 8.68
CA GLU A 351 -6.64 11.59 9.51
C GLU A 351 -6.90 10.30 8.74
N GLY A 352 -5.96 9.31 8.86
CA GLY A 352 -6.05 8.00 8.24
C GLY A 352 -5.53 7.95 6.80
N GLY A 353 -5.27 6.73 6.32
CA GLY A 353 -4.54 6.48 5.06
C GLY A 353 -5.38 6.42 3.78
N ALA A 354 -6.71 6.45 3.89
CA ALA A 354 -7.57 6.30 2.73
C ALA A 354 -7.76 7.63 1.98
N TYR A 355 -7.58 7.62 0.65
CA TYR A 355 -7.87 8.76 -0.20
C TYR A 355 -9.38 8.99 -0.35
N ILE A 356 -9.82 10.21 -0.11
CA ILE A 356 -11.21 10.66 -0.34
C ILE A 356 -11.17 11.77 -1.38
N ARG A 357 -11.69 11.50 -2.57
CA ARG A 357 -11.83 12.51 -3.62
C ARG A 357 -12.81 13.59 -3.14
N ARG A 358 -12.35 14.82 -3.10
CA ARG A 358 -13.15 16.01 -2.74
C ARG A 358 -13.80 16.62 -3.96
#